data_d1d2fa35f40288d710166138bcc71560
#
_entry.id   d1d2fa35f40288d710166138bcc71560
#
_cell.length_a   1.000
_cell.length_b   1.000
_cell.length_c   1.000
_cell.angle_alpha   90.00
_cell.angle_beta   90.00
_cell.angle_gamma   90.00
#
_symmetry.space_group_name_H-M   'P 1'
#
loop_
_entity.id
_entity.type
_entity.pdbx_description
1 polymer ?
#
loop_
_entity_poly.entity_id
_entity_poly.type
_entity_poly.pdbx_seq_one_letter_code
_entity_poly.pdbx_strand_id
1 'polypeptide(L)'
;MTRKILIASGGTGGHIFPAIVFGHDLQKSGNVVKWLCGSRELERTIYHSSGIEPVMLPLAGSPMGTKSPLKILGRIMDVFRSLRMTSRVMRDFKPDEVYLFGGYISFAPLILAKLKGIPVTLHEQNTVAGRVARLASRMGAKIITGWPVCEGVRDFTFTGIPVREPERLERGEALRELGLNIPVEAKIVGVAGGSLGSGPLSELLKKAASLCEGYEFVFLSSRVREDIGNMHFIPSQWDMNAFYSVSDVLVCRAGGSTLAEALKWGMPAITIPWPGAMDNHQEKNAREFVKLAKGAHMFLETGSSEELADIITNML
;
A
#
# COMPACT_ATOMS: atom_id res chain seq x y z
N MET A 1 -20.82 7.15 22.49
CA MET A 1 -21.40 5.79 22.33
C MET A 1 -20.43 4.92 21.54
N THR A 2 -20.12 3.73 22.00
CA THR A 2 -19.30 2.75 21.30
C THR A 2 -20.01 2.26 20.04
N ARG A 3 -19.39 2.39 18.87
CA ARG A 3 -19.92 1.91 17.58
C ARG A 3 -19.26 0.59 17.19
N LYS A 4 -20.02 -0.25 16.50
CA LYS A 4 -19.54 -1.50 15.89
C LYS A 4 -19.21 -1.26 14.42
N ILE A 5 -17.97 -1.40 14.06
CA ILE A 5 -17.47 -1.06 12.72
C ILE A 5 -16.93 -2.31 12.04
N LEU A 6 -17.41 -2.59 10.84
CA LEU A 6 -16.89 -3.66 10.01
C LEU A 6 -15.94 -3.08 8.96
N ILE A 7 -14.67 -3.50 8.97
CA ILE A 7 -13.67 -3.08 7.99
C ILE A 7 -13.38 -4.24 7.03
N ALA A 8 -13.35 -3.95 5.74
CA ALA A 8 -12.95 -4.91 4.72
C ALA A 8 -11.80 -4.38 3.87
N SER A 9 -10.68 -5.09 3.88
CA SER A 9 -9.52 -4.80 3.05
C SER A 9 -8.75 -6.05 2.69
N GLY A 10 -8.12 -6.05 1.50
CA GLY A 10 -7.33 -7.18 1.04
C GLY A 10 -6.77 -6.95 -0.36
N GLY A 11 -6.07 -7.95 -0.87
CA GLY A 11 -5.44 -7.92 -2.19
C GLY A 11 -3.98 -7.51 -2.16
N THR A 12 -3.65 -6.35 -1.65
CA THR A 12 -2.28 -5.83 -1.57
C THR A 12 -2.06 -5.07 -0.27
N GLY A 13 -0.79 -4.91 0.13
CA GLY A 13 -0.42 -4.08 1.28
C GLY A 13 -0.97 -2.66 1.19
N GLY A 14 -1.03 -2.10 -0.03
CA GLY A 14 -1.57 -0.75 -0.26
C GLY A 14 -3.03 -0.54 0.14
N HIS A 15 -3.82 -1.60 0.26
CA HIS A 15 -5.19 -1.56 0.80
C HIS A 15 -5.23 -1.94 2.28
N ILE A 16 -4.37 -2.88 2.69
CA ILE A 16 -4.43 -3.49 4.02
C ILE A 16 -3.83 -2.57 5.08
N PHE A 17 -2.64 -2.00 4.85
CA PHE A 17 -1.98 -1.13 5.82
C PHE A 17 -2.81 0.11 6.19
N PRO A 18 -3.37 0.88 5.23
CA PRO A 18 -4.27 1.99 5.57
C PRO A 18 -5.50 1.57 6.36
N ALA A 19 -6.06 0.38 6.05
CA ALA A 19 -7.20 -0.15 6.80
C ALA A 19 -6.82 -0.47 8.25
N ILE A 20 -5.66 -1.07 8.48
CA ILE A 20 -5.15 -1.41 9.81
C ILE A 20 -4.93 -0.14 10.64
N VAL A 21 -4.23 0.85 10.09
CA VAL A 21 -4.00 2.14 10.77
C VAL A 21 -5.33 2.78 11.15
N PHE A 22 -6.23 2.93 10.19
CA PHE A 22 -7.55 3.50 10.42
C PHE A 22 -8.36 2.74 11.49
N GLY A 23 -8.34 1.42 11.43
CA GLY A 23 -9.09 0.61 12.39
C GLY A 23 -8.52 0.64 13.80
N HIS A 24 -7.19 0.71 13.96
CA HIS A 24 -6.55 0.92 15.26
C HIS A 24 -6.94 2.27 15.87
N ASP A 25 -7.02 3.33 15.06
CA ASP A 25 -7.44 4.66 15.55
C ASP A 25 -8.91 4.66 15.98
N LEU A 26 -9.77 3.91 15.27
CA LEU A 26 -11.15 3.68 15.70
C LEU A 26 -11.22 2.91 17.03
N GLN A 27 -10.38 1.90 17.20
CA GLN A 27 -10.32 1.12 18.45
C GLN A 27 -9.81 1.97 19.62
N LYS A 28 -8.74 2.77 19.41
CA LYS A 28 -8.25 3.76 20.40
C LYS A 28 -9.34 4.76 20.80
N SER A 29 -10.26 5.08 19.86
CA SER A 29 -11.41 5.95 20.13
C SER A 29 -12.60 5.23 20.78
N GLY A 30 -12.41 4.00 21.25
CA GLY A 30 -13.41 3.22 21.99
C GLY A 30 -14.43 2.48 21.12
N ASN A 31 -14.21 2.34 19.81
CA ASN A 31 -15.07 1.56 18.92
C ASN A 31 -14.68 0.09 18.89
N VAL A 32 -15.65 -0.78 18.58
CA VAL A 32 -15.41 -2.21 18.35
C VAL A 32 -15.26 -2.46 16.86
N VAL A 33 -14.10 -2.94 16.45
CA VAL A 33 -13.78 -3.20 15.04
C VAL A 33 -13.75 -4.69 14.78
N LYS A 34 -14.38 -5.11 13.67
CA LYS A 34 -14.28 -6.44 13.12
C LYS A 34 -13.74 -6.38 11.69
N TRP A 35 -12.87 -7.32 11.35
CA TRP A 35 -12.10 -7.29 10.12
C TRP A 35 -12.51 -8.40 9.16
N LEU A 36 -12.57 -8.08 7.86
CA LEU A 36 -12.71 -9.03 6.76
C LEU A 36 -11.50 -8.91 5.84
N CYS A 37 -10.90 -10.04 5.48
CA CYS A 37 -9.82 -10.10 4.49
C CYS A 37 -10.03 -11.25 3.50
N GLY A 38 -9.14 -11.38 2.53
CA GLY A 38 -9.10 -12.51 1.61
C GLY A 38 -8.32 -13.69 2.16
N SER A 39 -8.15 -14.72 1.32
CA SER A 39 -7.51 -15.97 1.69
C SER A 39 -6.07 -16.12 1.21
N ARG A 40 -5.44 -15.03 0.74
CA ARG A 40 -4.02 -15.07 0.32
C ARG A 40 -3.09 -15.12 1.52
N GLU A 41 -1.98 -15.83 1.38
CA GLU A 41 -0.91 -15.91 2.39
C GLU A 41 -0.42 -14.52 2.83
N LEU A 42 -0.14 -13.63 1.86
CA LEU A 42 0.27 -12.25 2.14
C LEU A 42 -0.73 -11.51 3.04
N GLU A 43 -2.02 -11.66 2.81
CA GLU A 43 -3.06 -10.99 3.60
C GLU A 43 -3.05 -11.51 5.04
N ARG A 44 -2.97 -12.84 5.20
CA ARG A 44 -2.85 -13.47 6.51
C ARG A 44 -1.63 -12.95 7.27
N THR A 45 -0.46 -12.96 6.63
CA THR A 45 0.79 -12.53 7.24
C THR A 45 0.71 -11.09 7.72
N ILE A 46 0.19 -10.16 6.90
CA ILE A 46 0.05 -8.74 7.28
C ILE A 46 -0.87 -8.56 8.49
N TYR A 47 -2.02 -9.23 8.53
CA TYR A 47 -2.94 -9.10 9.64
C TYR A 47 -2.38 -9.71 10.92
N HIS A 48 -1.78 -10.89 10.86
CA HIS A 48 -1.15 -11.54 12.02
C HIS A 48 0.01 -10.74 12.59
N SER A 49 0.89 -10.18 11.73
CA SER A 49 1.99 -9.31 12.19
C SER A 49 1.50 -8.02 12.85
N SER A 50 0.25 -7.63 12.59
CA SER A 50 -0.40 -6.48 13.22
C SER A 50 -1.27 -6.86 14.43
N GLY A 51 -1.21 -8.11 14.91
CA GLY A 51 -1.97 -8.60 16.05
C GLY A 51 -3.48 -8.71 15.79
N ILE A 52 -3.90 -8.80 14.54
CA ILE A 52 -5.31 -8.83 14.14
C ILE A 52 -5.69 -10.22 13.64
N GLU A 53 -6.80 -10.75 14.15
CA GLU A 53 -7.45 -11.97 13.68
C GLU A 53 -8.67 -11.62 12.79
N PRO A 54 -8.51 -11.54 11.48
CA PRO A 54 -9.62 -11.20 10.58
C PRO A 54 -10.46 -12.42 10.26
N VAL A 55 -11.73 -12.20 9.90
CA VAL A 55 -12.54 -13.22 9.24
C VAL A 55 -12.09 -13.34 7.79
N MET A 56 -11.54 -14.49 7.43
CA MET A 56 -11.03 -14.77 6.09
C MET A 56 -12.16 -15.19 5.15
N LEU A 57 -12.40 -14.41 4.11
CA LEU A 57 -13.32 -14.77 3.03
C LEU A 57 -12.59 -15.66 2.01
N PRO A 58 -13.27 -16.65 1.41
CA PRO A 58 -12.65 -17.56 0.45
C PRO A 58 -12.43 -16.87 -0.91
N LEU A 59 -11.72 -15.76 -0.92
CA LEU A 59 -11.42 -14.94 -2.08
C LEU A 59 -9.90 -14.79 -2.21
N ALA A 60 -9.31 -15.42 -3.23
CA ALA A 60 -7.89 -15.28 -3.56
C ALA A 60 -7.64 -14.36 -4.78
N GLY A 61 -8.70 -13.79 -5.36
CA GLY A 61 -8.61 -12.87 -6.50
C GLY A 61 -9.96 -12.55 -7.13
N SER A 62 -9.96 -11.58 -8.06
CA SER A 62 -11.15 -11.21 -8.82
C SER A 62 -11.50 -12.29 -9.88
N PRO A 63 -12.78 -12.59 -10.14
CA PRO A 63 -13.20 -13.40 -11.29
C PRO A 63 -12.67 -12.87 -12.63
N MET A 64 -12.58 -11.56 -12.77
CA MET A 64 -12.06 -10.90 -13.98
C MET A 64 -10.52 -10.96 -14.11
N GLY A 65 -9.80 -11.49 -13.14
CA GLY A 65 -8.33 -11.62 -13.15
C GLY A 65 -7.80 -12.90 -13.80
N THR A 66 -8.64 -13.64 -14.55
CA THR A 66 -8.23 -14.86 -15.27
C THR A 66 -9.05 -15.04 -16.53
N LYS A 67 -8.43 -15.68 -17.54
CA LYS A 67 -9.10 -16.05 -18.81
C LYS A 67 -9.58 -17.52 -18.83
N SER A 68 -9.23 -18.32 -17.83
CA SER A 68 -9.63 -19.74 -17.75
C SER A 68 -11.08 -19.89 -17.30
N PRO A 69 -11.97 -20.52 -18.08
CA PRO A 69 -13.39 -20.68 -17.73
C PRO A 69 -13.61 -21.40 -16.41
N LEU A 70 -12.86 -22.47 -16.14
CA LEU A 70 -12.93 -23.22 -14.87
C LEU A 70 -12.54 -22.37 -13.67
N LYS A 71 -11.48 -21.54 -13.82
CA LYS A 71 -11.07 -20.62 -12.77
C LYS A 71 -12.08 -19.50 -12.57
N ILE A 72 -12.73 -19.03 -13.63
CA ILE A 72 -13.81 -18.03 -13.54
C ILE A 72 -14.98 -18.61 -12.74
N LEU A 73 -15.44 -19.82 -13.07
CA LEU A 73 -16.54 -20.48 -12.37
C LEU A 73 -16.21 -20.69 -10.88
N GLY A 74 -15.01 -21.18 -10.57
CA GLY A 74 -14.56 -21.34 -9.18
C GLY A 74 -14.58 -20.02 -8.41
N ARG A 75 -14.07 -18.94 -9.00
CA ARG A 75 -14.07 -17.61 -8.37
C ARG A 75 -15.48 -17.01 -8.21
N ILE A 76 -16.40 -17.31 -9.12
CA ILE A 76 -17.81 -16.93 -8.96
C ILE A 76 -18.41 -17.66 -7.75
N MET A 77 -18.17 -18.95 -7.61
CA MET A 77 -18.60 -19.71 -6.43
C MET A 77 -18.01 -19.14 -5.13
N ASP A 78 -16.75 -18.73 -5.14
CA ASP A 78 -16.10 -18.11 -4.00
C ASP A 78 -16.72 -16.74 -3.66
N VAL A 79 -17.18 -15.98 -4.64
CA VAL A 79 -17.98 -14.76 -4.42
C VAL A 79 -19.30 -15.09 -3.70
N PHE A 80 -20.04 -16.13 -4.12
CA PHE A 80 -21.26 -16.54 -3.44
C PHE A 80 -21.01 -17.04 -2.01
N ARG A 81 -19.94 -17.82 -1.80
CA ARG A 81 -19.52 -18.22 -0.46
C ARG A 81 -19.18 -17.02 0.41
N SER A 82 -18.48 -16.04 -0.15
CA SER A 82 -18.11 -14.80 0.55
C SER A 82 -19.32 -13.96 0.92
N LEU A 83 -20.32 -13.84 0.03
CA LEU A 83 -21.59 -13.19 0.35
C LEU A 83 -22.28 -13.87 1.53
N ARG A 84 -22.34 -15.21 1.52
CA ARG A 84 -22.95 -15.98 2.61
C ARG A 84 -22.21 -15.82 3.94
N MET A 85 -20.87 -15.86 3.91
CA MET A 85 -20.04 -15.64 5.11
C MET A 85 -20.18 -14.22 5.63
N THR A 86 -20.06 -13.21 4.77
CA THR A 86 -20.23 -11.80 5.15
C THR A 86 -21.63 -11.55 5.74
N SER A 87 -22.68 -12.16 5.16
CA SER A 87 -24.05 -12.06 5.69
C SER A 87 -24.17 -12.61 7.12
N ARG A 88 -23.48 -13.73 7.42
CA ARG A 88 -23.42 -14.26 8.79
C ARG A 88 -22.70 -13.31 9.72
N VAL A 89 -21.51 -12.83 9.31
CA VAL A 89 -20.75 -11.86 10.11
C VAL A 89 -21.58 -10.62 10.41
N MET A 90 -22.25 -10.04 9.43
CA MET A 90 -23.09 -8.86 9.62
C MET A 90 -24.29 -9.12 10.53
N ARG A 91 -24.91 -10.31 10.44
CA ARG A 91 -26.03 -10.70 11.33
C ARG A 91 -25.58 -10.83 12.78
N ASP A 92 -24.42 -11.46 13.00
CA ASP A 92 -23.94 -11.81 14.35
C ASP A 92 -23.25 -10.59 15.01
N PHE A 93 -22.49 -9.80 14.24
CA PHE A 93 -21.80 -8.61 14.72
C PHE A 93 -22.68 -7.36 14.78
N LYS A 94 -23.66 -7.22 13.85
CA LYS A 94 -24.57 -6.08 13.71
C LYS A 94 -23.79 -4.75 13.62
N PRO A 95 -23.01 -4.55 12.54
CA PRO A 95 -22.23 -3.33 12.39
C PRO A 95 -23.13 -2.10 12.21
N ASP A 96 -22.75 -1.00 12.86
CA ASP A 96 -23.38 0.32 12.67
C ASP A 96 -22.91 0.98 11.39
N GLU A 97 -21.69 0.64 10.91
CA GLU A 97 -21.08 1.19 9.70
C GLU A 97 -20.08 0.19 9.10
N VAL A 98 -19.91 0.27 7.79
CA VAL A 98 -18.95 -0.55 7.02
C VAL A 98 -17.94 0.35 6.34
N TYR A 99 -16.64 0.12 6.60
CA TYR A 99 -15.53 0.76 5.90
C TYR A 99 -14.87 -0.20 4.93
N LEU A 100 -14.66 0.24 3.70
CA LEU A 100 -14.07 -0.51 2.62
C LEU A 100 -12.79 0.17 2.15
N PHE A 101 -11.71 -0.61 2.00
CA PHE A 101 -10.42 -0.10 1.52
C PHE A 101 -10.08 -0.61 0.12
N GLY A 102 -11.10 -0.83 -0.71
CA GLY A 102 -10.92 -1.27 -2.09
C GLY A 102 -10.63 -2.77 -2.24
N GLY A 103 -10.20 -3.14 -3.43
CA GLY A 103 -9.95 -4.53 -3.78
C GLY A 103 -11.22 -5.37 -3.93
N TYR A 104 -11.04 -6.63 -4.38
CA TYR A 104 -12.14 -7.58 -4.61
C TYR A 104 -12.86 -8.00 -3.33
N ILE A 105 -12.21 -7.89 -2.17
CA ILE A 105 -12.78 -8.20 -0.85
C ILE A 105 -13.93 -7.28 -0.48
N SER A 106 -13.88 -6.04 -0.92
CA SER A 106 -14.89 -5.03 -0.62
C SER A 106 -16.23 -5.26 -1.31
N PHE A 107 -16.30 -6.14 -2.32
CA PHE A 107 -17.53 -6.36 -3.10
C PHE A 107 -18.68 -6.94 -2.25
N ALA A 108 -18.45 -8.06 -1.56
CA ALA A 108 -19.50 -8.70 -0.77
C ALA A 108 -20.04 -7.82 0.38
N PRO A 109 -19.17 -7.19 1.21
CA PRO A 109 -19.67 -6.29 2.26
C PRO A 109 -20.33 -5.03 1.70
N LEU A 110 -19.91 -4.48 0.54
CA LEU A 110 -20.58 -3.38 -0.12
C LEU A 110 -22.05 -3.71 -0.45
N ILE A 111 -22.26 -4.81 -1.20
CA ILE A 111 -23.59 -5.21 -1.64
C ILE A 111 -24.51 -5.47 -0.44
N LEU A 112 -24.03 -6.25 0.53
CA LEU A 112 -24.84 -6.63 1.69
C LEU A 112 -25.14 -5.46 2.63
N ALA A 113 -24.21 -4.54 2.83
CA ALA A 113 -24.44 -3.35 3.63
C ALA A 113 -25.49 -2.44 2.98
N LYS A 114 -25.38 -2.20 1.67
CA LYS A 114 -26.36 -1.39 0.93
C LYS A 114 -27.74 -2.03 0.94
N LEU A 115 -27.86 -3.35 0.77
CA LEU A 115 -29.13 -4.07 0.87
C LEU A 115 -29.76 -4.02 2.27
N LYS A 116 -28.95 -3.90 3.31
CA LYS A 116 -29.39 -3.82 4.71
C LYS A 116 -29.57 -2.38 5.22
N GLY A 117 -29.35 -1.37 4.38
CA GLY A 117 -29.40 0.04 4.77
C GLY A 117 -28.29 0.47 5.75
N ILE A 118 -27.20 -0.32 5.86
CA ILE A 118 -26.05 0.01 6.70
C ILE A 118 -25.20 1.05 5.97
N PRO A 119 -24.81 2.16 6.62
CA PRO A 119 -23.91 3.16 6.06
C PRO A 119 -22.59 2.54 5.58
N VAL A 120 -22.15 2.94 4.37
CA VAL A 120 -20.90 2.47 3.76
C VAL A 120 -20.03 3.66 3.43
N THR A 121 -18.79 3.62 3.91
CA THR A 121 -17.72 4.52 3.48
C THR A 121 -16.64 3.69 2.78
N LEU A 122 -16.21 4.12 1.60
CA LEU A 122 -15.09 3.50 0.87
C LEU A 122 -13.94 4.50 0.77
N HIS A 123 -12.76 4.06 1.20
CA HIS A 123 -11.50 4.79 1.02
C HIS A 123 -10.79 4.31 -0.25
N GLU A 124 -10.53 5.23 -1.19
CA GLU A 124 -9.72 4.98 -2.39
C GLU A 124 -8.31 5.55 -2.20
N GLN A 125 -7.30 4.70 -2.34
CA GLN A 125 -5.91 5.06 -2.12
C GLN A 125 -5.18 5.54 -3.38
N ASN A 126 -5.82 5.48 -4.53
CA ASN A 126 -5.22 5.89 -5.80
C ASN A 126 -5.95 7.10 -6.40
N THR A 127 -5.23 7.82 -7.25
CA THR A 127 -5.79 8.91 -8.07
C THR A 127 -6.78 8.44 -9.14
N VAL A 128 -6.90 7.13 -9.32
CA VAL A 128 -7.88 6.50 -10.21
C VAL A 128 -8.70 5.49 -9.41
N ALA A 129 -9.99 5.69 -9.37
CA ALA A 129 -10.88 4.80 -8.63
C ALA A 129 -10.89 3.38 -9.20
N GLY A 130 -10.69 2.40 -8.32
CA GLY A 130 -10.83 0.99 -8.65
C GLY A 130 -12.29 0.62 -9.01
N ARG A 131 -12.49 -0.56 -9.61
CA ARG A 131 -13.82 -1.03 -10.03
C ARG A 131 -14.84 -1.04 -8.90
N VAL A 132 -14.42 -1.48 -7.70
CA VAL A 132 -15.32 -1.51 -6.54
C VAL A 132 -15.62 -0.11 -6.02
N ALA A 133 -14.66 0.82 -6.07
CA ALA A 133 -14.89 2.21 -5.69
C ALA A 133 -15.88 2.90 -6.64
N ARG A 134 -15.75 2.68 -7.95
CA ARG A 134 -16.73 3.17 -8.95
C ARG A 134 -18.13 2.59 -8.71
N LEU A 135 -18.22 1.31 -8.35
CA LEU A 135 -19.50 0.66 -8.01
C LEU A 135 -20.08 1.25 -6.72
N ALA A 136 -19.27 1.40 -5.68
CA ALA A 136 -19.69 1.97 -4.40
C ALA A 136 -20.25 3.39 -4.55
N SER A 137 -19.57 4.23 -5.34
CA SER A 137 -20.03 5.59 -5.68
C SER A 137 -21.39 5.56 -6.36
N ARG A 138 -21.59 4.69 -7.38
CA ARG A 138 -22.89 4.54 -8.06
C ARG A 138 -24.00 4.03 -7.15
N MET A 139 -23.67 3.27 -6.13
CA MET A 139 -24.61 2.78 -5.12
C MET A 139 -24.84 3.78 -3.98
N GLY A 140 -24.31 5.01 -4.07
CA GLY A 140 -24.48 6.05 -3.06
C GLY A 140 -23.74 5.74 -1.75
N ALA A 141 -22.59 5.06 -1.80
CA ALA A 141 -21.68 5.01 -0.68
C ALA A 141 -20.88 6.32 -0.57
N LYS A 142 -20.50 6.69 0.65
CA LYS A 142 -19.58 7.80 0.87
C LYS A 142 -18.20 7.41 0.35
N ILE A 143 -17.61 8.23 -0.50
CA ILE A 143 -16.25 8.02 -1.01
C ILE A 143 -15.31 9.00 -0.32
N ILE A 144 -14.24 8.50 0.26
CA ILE A 144 -13.12 9.29 0.75
C ILE A 144 -11.86 8.89 -0.03
N THR A 145 -10.96 9.83 -0.24
CA THR A 145 -9.81 9.62 -1.13
C THR A 145 -8.49 9.98 -0.46
N GLY A 146 -7.47 9.27 -0.86
CA GLY A 146 -6.09 9.53 -0.44
C GLY A 146 -5.43 10.70 -1.17
N TRP A 147 -6.04 11.18 -2.25
CA TRP A 147 -5.50 12.25 -3.10
C TRP A 147 -6.57 13.31 -3.38
N PRO A 148 -6.16 14.57 -3.66
CA PRO A 148 -7.08 15.65 -4.00
C PRO A 148 -7.85 15.41 -5.30
N VAL A 149 -7.41 14.45 -6.10
CA VAL A 149 -8.02 14.03 -7.36
C VAL A 149 -8.32 12.55 -7.35
N CYS A 150 -9.44 12.14 -7.94
CA CYS A 150 -9.78 10.73 -8.08
C CYS A 150 -10.61 10.51 -9.33
N GLU A 151 -9.98 10.05 -10.41
CA GLU A 151 -10.68 9.77 -11.66
C GLU A 151 -11.66 8.61 -11.50
N GLY A 152 -12.85 8.73 -12.08
CA GLY A 152 -13.86 7.67 -12.08
C GLY A 152 -14.87 7.73 -10.94
N VAL A 153 -14.73 8.69 -10.02
CA VAL A 153 -15.76 9.11 -9.05
C VAL A 153 -15.91 10.62 -9.09
N ARG A 154 -17.13 11.14 -8.84
CA ARG A 154 -17.42 12.58 -8.91
C ARG A 154 -17.47 13.21 -7.53
N ASP A 155 -18.20 12.60 -6.62
CA ASP A 155 -18.42 13.10 -5.27
C ASP A 155 -17.57 12.34 -4.29
N PHE A 156 -16.54 12.99 -3.75
CA PHE A 156 -15.65 12.43 -2.75
C PHE A 156 -15.13 13.50 -1.78
N THR A 157 -14.64 13.06 -0.65
CA THR A 157 -13.95 13.91 0.31
C THR A 157 -12.48 13.50 0.38
N PHE A 158 -11.57 14.42 0.14
CA PHE A 158 -10.14 14.18 0.33
C PHE A 158 -9.81 14.16 1.83
N THR A 159 -9.17 13.09 2.29
CA THR A 159 -8.75 12.92 3.70
C THR A 159 -7.27 12.54 3.85
N GLY A 160 -6.59 12.26 2.76
CA GLY A 160 -5.30 11.58 2.78
C GLY A 160 -5.44 10.07 2.96
N ILE A 161 -4.33 9.36 2.86
CA ILE A 161 -4.26 7.92 3.13
C ILE A 161 -3.85 7.73 4.59
N PRO A 162 -4.56 6.92 5.38
CA PRO A 162 -4.14 6.58 6.73
C PRO A 162 -2.78 5.89 6.71
N VAL A 163 -1.80 6.48 7.35
CA VAL A 163 -0.45 5.94 7.54
C VAL A 163 -0.04 6.07 9.00
N ARG A 164 0.89 5.24 9.44
CA ARG A 164 1.42 5.31 10.80
C ARG A 164 2.09 6.66 11.05
N GLU A 165 2.03 7.14 12.29
CA GLU A 165 2.83 8.30 12.70
C GLU A 165 4.31 7.91 12.66
N PRO A 166 5.19 8.77 12.11
CA PRO A 166 6.62 8.51 12.08
C PRO A 166 7.22 8.47 13.51
N GLU A 167 7.86 7.38 13.83
CA GLU A 167 8.70 7.24 15.01
C GLU A 167 10.16 7.29 14.56
N ARG A 168 10.75 8.50 14.60
CA ARG A 168 12.12 8.71 14.14
C ARG A 168 13.11 8.17 15.16
N LEU A 169 13.93 7.21 14.71
CA LEU A 169 15.02 6.65 15.49
C LEU A 169 16.31 7.47 15.26
N GLU A 170 17.20 7.43 16.24
CA GLU A 170 18.58 7.86 16.04
C GLU A 170 19.23 7.01 14.93
N ARG A 171 19.97 7.66 14.02
CA ARG A 171 20.49 6.98 12.81
C ARG A 171 21.33 5.74 13.14
N GLY A 172 22.21 5.84 14.16
CA GLY A 172 23.02 4.70 14.58
C GLY A 172 22.21 3.57 15.22
N GLU A 173 21.11 3.88 15.88
CA GLU A 173 20.16 2.89 16.40
C GLU A 173 19.43 2.20 15.26
N ALA A 174 18.89 2.96 14.33
CA ALA A 174 18.17 2.44 13.15
C ALA A 174 19.08 1.55 12.28
N LEU A 175 20.35 1.92 12.07
CA LEU A 175 21.32 1.06 11.36
C LEU A 175 21.53 -0.27 12.08
N ARG A 176 21.67 -0.26 13.41
CA ARG A 176 21.81 -1.49 14.21
C ARG A 176 20.56 -2.37 14.15
N GLU A 177 19.38 -1.76 14.23
CA GLU A 177 18.12 -2.49 14.13
C GLU A 177 17.95 -3.19 12.77
N LEU A 178 18.41 -2.54 11.70
CA LEU A 178 18.40 -3.10 10.36
C LEU A 178 19.56 -4.08 10.10
N GLY A 179 20.51 -4.22 11.04
CA GLY A 179 21.69 -5.09 10.89
C GLY A 179 22.69 -4.56 9.86
N LEU A 180 22.72 -3.24 9.63
CA LEU A 180 23.56 -2.59 8.63
C LEU A 180 24.87 -2.08 9.26
N ASN A 181 25.99 -2.41 8.66
CA ASN A 181 27.30 -1.91 9.02
C ASN A 181 27.73 -0.77 8.08
N ILE A 182 26.98 0.33 8.13
CA ILE A 182 27.19 1.54 7.33
C ILE A 182 27.63 2.67 8.29
N PRO A 183 28.60 3.53 7.92
CA PRO A 183 28.94 4.70 8.70
C PRO A 183 27.71 5.63 8.92
N VAL A 184 27.57 6.18 10.12
CA VAL A 184 26.42 7.03 10.48
C VAL A 184 26.35 8.28 9.59
N GLU A 185 27.48 8.77 9.11
CA GLU A 185 27.61 9.94 8.26
C GLU A 185 27.38 9.64 6.77
N ALA A 186 27.27 8.37 6.38
CA ALA A 186 27.08 7.98 5.01
C ALA A 186 25.75 8.51 4.47
N LYS A 187 25.72 8.90 3.20
CA LYS A 187 24.50 9.25 2.48
C LYS A 187 23.81 7.98 2.02
N ILE A 188 22.56 7.78 2.43
CA ILE A 188 21.83 6.52 2.22
C ILE A 188 20.61 6.74 1.34
N VAL A 189 20.53 6.00 0.26
CA VAL A 189 19.39 5.89 -0.62
C VAL A 189 18.56 4.67 -0.22
N GLY A 190 17.39 4.89 0.38
CA GLY A 190 16.44 3.83 0.66
C GLY A 190 15.70 3.40 -0.60
N VAL A 191 15.66 2.10 -0.91
CA VAL A 191 14.98 1.57 -2.09
C VAL A 191 13.83 0.68 -1.67
N ALA A 192 12.59 1.15 -1.89
CA ALA A 192 11.37 0.46 -1.54
C ALA A 192 10.46 0.27 -2.75
N GLY A 193 9.84 -0.88 -2.86
CA GLY A 193 8.79 -1.07 -3.85
C GLY A 193 9.00 -2.25 -4.79
N GLY A 194 8.04 -3.13 -4.69
CA GLY A 194 7.97 -4.34 -5.45
C GLY A 194 8.97 -5.40 -4.96
N SER A 195 8.68 -6.64 -5.32
CA SER A 195 9.66 -7.70 -5.16
C SER A 195 10.86 -7.39 -6.08
N LEU A 196 11.92 -6.78 -5.57
CA LEU A 196 13.21 -6.58 -6.26
C LEU A 196 13.88 -7.94 -6.55
N GLY A 197 13.09 -8.86 -7.13
CA GLY A 197 13.54 -10.21 -7.41
C GLY A 197 14.33 -10.35 -8.70
N SER A 198 13.78 -9.88 -9.76
CA SER A 198 14.32 -9.91 -11.12
C SER A 198 13.39 -9.08 -12.00
N GLY A 199 13.92 -8.26 -12.86
CA GLY A 199 13.13 -7.46 -13.76
C GLY A 199 13.80 -6.13 -14.07
N PRO A 200 13.27 -5.38 -15.06
CA PRO A 200 13.89 -4.15 -15.56
C PRO A 200 14.23 -3.13 -14.48
N LEU A 201 13.32 -2.94 -13.50
CA LEU A 201 13.56 -2.02 -12.39
C LEU A 201 14.77 -2.41 -11.53
N SER A 202 14.90 -3.71 -11.20
CA SER A 202 16.03 -4.18 -10.38
C SER A 202 17.37 -3.94 -11.08
N GLU A 203 17.44 -4.17 -12.38
CA GLU A 203 18.63 -3.94 -13.17
C GLU A 203 18.95 -2.44 -13.33
N LEU A 204 17.92 -1.62 -13.57
CA LEU A 204 18.07 -0.16 -13.63
C LEU A 204 18.64 0.38 -12.30
N LEU A 205 18.07 -0.03 -11.17
CA LEU A 205 18.50 0.44 -9.85
C LEU A 205 19.88 -0.03 -9.46
N LYS A 206 20.25 -1.27 -9.76
CA LYS A 206 21.62 -1.78 -9.49
C LYS A 206 22.67 -1.04 -10.30
N LYS A 207 22.39 -0.79 -11.60
CA LYS A 207 23.31 -0.01 -12.44
C LYS A 207 23.43 1.43 -11.94
N ALA A 208 22.32 2.09 -11.61
CA ALA A 208 22.36 3.43 -11.04
C ALA A 208 23.16 3.46 -9.72
N ALA A 209 22.95 2.49 -8.82
CA ALA A 209 23.69 2.39 -7.57
C ALA A 209 25.21 2.24 -7.80
N SER A 210 25.63 1.42 -8.78
CA SER A 210 27.05 1.27 -9.11
C SER A 210 27.71 2.51 -9.71
N LEU A 211 26.91 3.47 -10.19
CA LEU A 211 27.40 4.76 -10.71
C LEU A 211 27.46 5.85 -9.63
N CYS A 212 26.79 5.65 -8.49
CA CYS A 212 26.75 6.61 -7.41
C CYS A 212 27.87 6.34 -6.39
N GLU A 213 29.10 6.76 -6.70
CA GLU A 213 30.23 6.63 -5.75
C GLU A 213 30.02 7.47 -4.49
N GLY A 214 30.31 6.90 -3.32
CA GLY A 214 30.16 7.58 -2.02
C GLY A 214 28.75 7.59 -1.44
N TYR A 215 27.81 6.86 -2.07
CA TYR A 215 26.44 6.68 -1.56
C TYR A 215 26.20 5.20 -1.25
N GLU A 216 25.45 4.93 -0.18
CA GLU A 216 25.03 3.61 0.19
C GLU A 216 23.55 3.39 -0.18
N PHE A 217 23.22 2.21 -0.66
CA PHE A 217 21.88 1.86 -1.10
C PHE A 217 21.30 0.75 -0.25
N VAL A 218 20.20 0.99 0.43
CA VAL A 218 19.50 0.01 1.26
C VAL A 218 18.24 -0.46 0.56
N PHE A 219 18.26 -1.70 0.08
CA PHE A 219 17.17 -2.31 -0.66
C PHE A 219 16.27 -3.15 0.23
N LEU A 220 14.98 -2.84 0.28
CA LEU A 220 13.97 -3.75 0.84
C LEU A 220 13.73 -4.91 -0.13
N SER A 221 14.05 -6.11 0.27
CA SER A 221 13.97 -7.31 -0.56
C SER A 221 13.07 -8.37 0.07
N SER A 222 12.26 -9.05 -0.74
CA SER A 222 11.49 -10.22 -0.31
C SER A 222 12.36 -11.48 -0.16
N ARG A 223 13.62 -11.44 -0.59
CA ARG A 223 14.58 -12.52 -0.49
C ARG A 223 15.87 -12.00 0.13
N VAL A 224 16.40 -12.72 1.08
CA VAL A 224 17.74 -12.45 1.63
C VAL A 224 18.76 -12.58 0.50
N ARG A 225 19.62 -11.59 0.36
CA ARG A 225 20.71 -11.53 -0.62
C ARG A 225 21.96 -11.05 0.08
N GLU A 226 23.11 -11.45 -0.44
CA GLU A 226 24.38 -10.89 -0.04
C GLU A 226 24.52 -9.45 -0.57
N ASP A 227 25.19 -8.62 0.20
CA ASP A 227 25.53 -7.25 -0.20
C ASP A 227 26.48 -7.25 -1.41
N ILE A 228 26.33 -6.26 -2.26
CA ILE A 228 27.14 -6.13 -3.47
C ILE A 228 27.65 -4.68 -3.57
N GLY A 229 28.93 -4.48 -3.30
CA GLY A 229 29.53 -3.15 -3.30
C GLY A 229 28.83 -2.23 -2.30
N ASN A 230 28.26 -1.13 -2.76
CA ASN A 230 27.50 -0.16 -1.96
C ASN A 230 25.99 -0.49 -1.83
N MET A 231 25.59 -1.71 -2.17
CA MET A 231 24.20 -2.15 -2.14
C MET A 231 23.97 -3.15 -1.02
N HIS A 232 23.14 -2.79 -0.06
CA HIS A 232 22.76 -3.59 1.11
C HIS A 232 21.33 -4.08 0.97
N PHE A 233 21.12 -5.38 1.22
CA PHE A 233 19.80 -6.01 1.04
C PHE A 233 19.24 -6.44 2.38
N ILE A 234 18.18 -5.80 2.82
CA ILE A 234 17.46 -6.14 4.06
C ILE A 234 16.11 -6.78 3.76
N PRO A 235 15.61 -7.64 4.66
CA PRO A 235 14.26 -8.20 4.53
C PRO A 235 13.19 -7.10 4.46
N SER A 236 12.07 -7.41 3.82
CA SER A 236 10.88 -6.54 3.88
C SER A 236 10.47 -6.29 5.32
N GLN A 237 10.28 -5.03 5.68
CA GLN A 237 9.93 -4.60 7.02
C GLN A 237 8.41 -4.43 7.16
N TRP A 238 7.86 -4.79 8.31
CA TRP A 238 6.49 -4.46 8.70
C TRP A 238 6.42 -3.11 9.40
N ASP A 239 7.46 -2.82 10.19
CA ASP A 239 7.74 -1.50 10.71
C ASP A 239 8.81 -0.84 9.83
N MET A 240 8.48 0.31 9.29
CA MET A 240 9.34 1.04 8.37
C MET A 240 10.14 2.16 9.06
N ASN A 241 9.97 2.33 10.39
CA ASN A 241 10.57 3.44 11.11
C ASN A 241 12.09 3.46 10.99
N ALA A 242 12.75 2.32 11.23
CA ALA A 242 14.21 2.22 11.10
C ALA A 242 14.67 2.47 9.65
N PHE A 243 13.97 1.90 8.65
CA PHE A 243 14.30 2.09 7.24
C PHE A 243 14.19 3.56 6.79
N TYR A 244 13.09 4.23 7.16
CA TYR A 244 12.95 5.65 6.83
C TYR A 244 13.91 6.54 7.65
N SER A 245 14.25 6.16 8.88
CA SER A 245 15.19 6.93 9.72
C SER A 245 16.62 6.92 9.19
N VAL A 246 17.05 5.88 8.50
CA VAL A 246 18.38 5.84 7.88
C VAL A 246 18.43 6.46 6.48
N SER A 247 17.29 6.58 5.80
CA SER A 247 17.23 7.02 4.40
C SER A 247 17.28 8.55 4.30
N ASP A 248 18.14 9.07 3.45
CA ASP A 248 18.18 10.51 3.11
C ASP A 248 17.30 10.80 1.89
N VAL A 249 17.19 9.86 0.95
CA VAL A 249 16.32 9.88 -0.23
C VAL A 249 15.67 8.52 -0.39
N LEU A 250 14.42 8.51 -0.80
CA LEU A 250 13.67 7.30 -1.10
C LEU A 250 13.53 7.09 -2.61
N VAL A 251 13.90 5.93 -3.12
CA VAL A 251 13.53 5.48 -4.47
C VAL A 251 12.46 4.41 -4.37
N CYS A 252 11.29 4.66 -4.96
CA CYS A 252 10.17 3.73 -4.77
C CYS A 252 9.21 3.64 -5.96
N ARG A 253 8.39 2.58 -5.98
CA ARG A 253 7.20 2.50 -6.84
C ARG A 253 6.13 3.47 -6.36
N ALA A 254 5.31 3.99 -7.29
CA ALA A 254 4.27 4.96 -6.97
C ALA A 254 2.97 4.32 -6.47
N GLY A 255 3.08 3.41 -5.49
CA GLY A 255 1.94 2.88 -4.75
C GLY A 255 1.38 3.92 -3.76
N GLY A 256 0.05 4.07 -3.70
CA GLY A 256 -0.58 5.12 -2.89
C GLY A 256 -0.09 5.17 -1.44
N SER A 257 0.00 4.02 -0.75
CA SER A 257 0.44 3.97 0.65
C SER A 257 1.90 4.36 0.82
N THR A 258 2.80 3.87 -0.04
CA THR A 258 4.23 4.23 0.02
C THR A 258 4.45 5.73 -0.17
N LEU A 259 3.72 6.32 -1.13
CA LEU A 259 3.80 7.77 -1.36
C LEU A 259 3.23 8.58 -0.18
N ALA A 260 2.15 8.08 0.44
CA ALA A 260 1.58 8.73 1.62
C ALA A 260 2.52 8.64 2.84
N GLU A 261 3.22 7.53 3.01
CA GLU A 261 4.27 7.39 4.02
C GLU A 261 5.42 8.36 3.76
N ALA A 262 5.92 8.43 2.52
CA ALA A 262 6.97 9.38 2.14
C ALA A 262 6.55 10.84 2.41
N LEU A 263 5.29 11.22 2.10
CA LEU A 263 4.73 12.53 2.44
C LEU A 263 4.73 12.79 3.94
N LYS A 264 4.29 11.81 4.73
CA LYS A 264 4.19 11.93 6.19
C LYS A 264 5.57 12.04 6.86
N TRP A 265 6.56 11.35 6.30
CA TRP A 265 7.96 11.44 6.73
C TRP A 265 8.66 12.71 6.26
N GLY A 266 8.08 13.45 5.30
CA GLY A 266 8.76 14.56 4.64
C GLY A 266 10.00 14.12 3.87
N MET A 267 9.97 12.88 3.35
CA MET A 267 11.10 12.23 2.69
C MET A 267 11.24 12.72 1.25
N PRO A 268 12.39 13.26 0.84
CA PRO A 268 12.69 13.45 -0.58
C PRO A 268 12.61 12.12 -1.32
N ALA A 269 11.93 12.08 -2.48
CA ALA A 269 11.70 10.79 -3.13
C ALA A 269 11.75 10.85 -4.65
N ILE A 270 12.29 9.79 -5.24
CA ILE A 270 12.22 9.50 -6.68
C ILE A 270 11.22 8.38 -6.87
N THR A 271 10.10 8.69 -7.52
CA THR A 271 9.05 7.70 -7.76
C THR A 271 9.20 7.11 -9.16
N ILE A 272 9.24 5.79 -9.24
CA ILE A 272 9.35 5.04 -10.51
C ILE A 272 8.03 4.26 -10.70
N PRO A 273 7.06 4.84 -11.42
CA PRO A 273 5.75 4.18 -11.63
C PRO A 273 5.92 2.85 -12.36
N TRP A 274 5.13 1.84 -11.96
CA TRP A 274 5.08 0.58 -12.68
C TRP A 274 4.25 0.73 -13.98
N PRO A 275 4.83 0.48 -15.17
CA PRO A 275 4.12 0.66 -16.46
C PRO A 275 2.92 -0.29 -16.62
N GLY A 276 2.94 -1.45 -15.94
CA GLY A 276 1.85 -2.44 -15.96
C GLY A 276 0.71 -2.14 -14.99
N ALA A 277 0.69 -0.97 -14.33
CA ALA A 277 -0.35 -0.61 -13.39
C ALA A 277 -1.70 -0.38 -14.11
N MET A 278 -2.76 -1.00 -13.59
CA MET A 278 -4.11 -0.90 -14.17
C MET A 278 -4.54 0.58 -14.27
N ASP A 279 -5.11 0.96 -15.41
CA ASP A 279 -5.56 2.35 -15.70
C ASP A 279 -4.44 3.40 -15.48
N ASN A 280 -3.18 2.96 -15.53
CA ASN A 280 -1.97 3.78 -15.32
C ASN A 280 -1.97 4.54 -13.98
N HIS A 281 -2.61 3.98 -12.94
CA HIS A 281 -2.80 4.67 -11.66
C HIS A 281 -1.49 5.05 -10.97
N GLN A 282 -0.41 4.26 -11.13
CA GLN A 282 0.87 4.60 -10.49
C GLN A 282 1.50 5.87 -11.08
N GLU A 283 1.47 6.05 -12.40
CA GLU A 283 1.98 7.29 -13.00
C GLU A 283 1.17 8.50 -12.54
N LYS A 284 -0.15 8.36 -12.47
CA LYS A 284 -1.03 9.44 -11.98
C LYS A 284 -0.81 9.74 -10.49
N ASN A 285 -0.62 8.71 -9.66
CA ASN A 285 -0.21 8.88 -8.26
C ASN A 285 1.12 9.65 -8.16
N ALA A 286 2.14 9.26 -8.95
CA ALA A 286 3.45 9.92 -8.96
C ALA A 286 3.33 11.41 -9.35
N ARG A 287 2.53 11.73 -10.37
CA ARG A 287 2.29 13.11 -10.79
C ARG A 287 1.65 13.97 -9.69
N GLU A 288 0.69 13.41 -8.94
CA GLU A 288 0.09 14.12 -7.81
C GLU A 288 1.06 14.23 -6.63
N PHE A 289 1.82 13.17 -6.36
CA PHE A 289 2.82 13.19 -5.30
C PHE A 289 3.88 14.29 -5.52
N VAL A 290 4.41 14.41 -6.72
CA VAL A 290 5.42 15.45 -7.08
C VAL A 290 4.88 16.88 -6.86
N LYS A 291 3.57 17.10 -7.02
CA LYS A 291 2.96 18.42 -6.72
C LYS A 291 2.90 18.74 -5.22
N LEU A 292 2.81 17.71 -4.38
CA LEU A 292 2.58 17.83 -2.94
C LEU A 292 3.86 17.74 -2.11
N ALA A 293 4.84 16.97 -2.58
CA ALA A 293 6.06 16.66 -1.83
C ALA A 293 7.24 17.53 -2.29
N LYS A 294 7.90 18.19 -1.33
CA LYS A 294 9.15 18.89 -1.62
C LYS A 294 10.28 17.90 -1.92
N GLY A 295 11.07 18.18 -2.94
CA GLY A 295 12.17 17.30 -3.33
C GLY A 295 11.71 15.96 -3.92
N ALA A 296 10.51 15.91 -4.49
CA ALA A 296 10.00 14.72 -5.16
C ALA A 296 10.24 14.80 -6.67
N HIS A 297 10.67 13.67 -7.23
CA HIS A 297 10.85 13.49 -8.67
C HIS A 297 10.08 12.28 -9.17
N MET A 298 9.58 12.35 -10.39
CA MET A 298 9.05 11.20 -11.09
C MET A 298 10.04 10.81 -12.19
N PHE A 299 10.48 9.55 -12.15
CA PHE A 299 11.36 8.96 -13.15
C PHE A 299 10.66 7.80 -13.84
N LEU A 300 10.73 7.71 -15.17
CA LEU A 300 10.14 6.60 -15.91
C LEU A 300 11.10 5.42 -15.99
N GLU A 301 10.59 4.20 -15.84
CA GLU A 301 11.39 2.96 -15.91
C GLU A 301 12.08 2.78 -17.28
N THR A 302 11.69 3.55 -18.29
CA THR A 302 12.31 3.59 -19.62
C THR A 302 13.52 4.52 -19.71
N GLY A 303 13.80 5.32 -18.69
CA GLY A 303 14.99 6.17 -18.61
C GLY A 303 16.26 5.38 -18.36
N SER A 304 17.42 6.02 -18.49
CA SER A 304 18.71 5.37 -18.32
C SER A 304 19.16 5.32 -16.85
N SER A 305 20.08 4.41 -16.53
CA SER A 305 20.69 4.31 -15.19
C SER A 305 21.55 5.53 -14.87
N GLU A 306 22.15 6.14 -15.86
CA GLU A 306 22.95 7.36 -15.75
C GLU A 306 22.08 8.54 -15.36
N GLU A 307 20.94 8.75 -16.04
CA GLU A 307 19.97 9.80 -15.68
C GLU A 307 19.44 9.63 -14.26
N LEU A 308 19.16 8.38 -13.85
CA LEU A 308 18.70 8.11 -12.50
C LEU A 308 19.79 8.40 -11.46
N ALA A 309 21.04 8.01 -11.73
CA ALA A 309 22.18 8.29 -10.87
C ALA A 309 22.42 9.80 -10.73
N ASP A 310 22.33 10.56 -11.82
CA ASP A 310 22.46 12.03 -11.80
C ASP A 310 21.38 12.68 -10.94
N ILE A 311 20.11 12.22 -11.03
CA ILE A 311 19.03 12.74 -10.19
C ILE A 311 19.31 12.42 -8.73
N ILE A 312 19.71 11.20 -8.39
CA ILE A 312 20.03 10.79 -7.01
C ILE A 312 21.16 11.68 -6.45
N THR A 313 22.23 11.85 -7.21
CA THR A 313 23.40 12.65 -6.80
C THR A 313 23.04 14.12 -6.57
N ASN A 314 22.15 14.68 -7.39
CA ASN A 314 21.71 16.08 -7.24
C ASN A 314 20.72 16.30 -6.08
N MET A 315 20.13 15.25 -5.53
CA MET A 315 19.22 15.33 -4.40
C MET A 315 19.92 15.22 -3.04
N LEU A 316 21.12 14.69 -3.01
CA LEU A 316 21.94 14.41 -1.82
C LEU A 316 23.18 15.30 -1.74
#